data_ea1986a07a70b6a47a156c2646ac5c8a
#
_entry.id   ea1986a07a70b6a47a156c2646ac5c8a
#
_cell.length_a   1.000
_cell.length_b   1.000
_cell.length_c   1.000
_cell.angle_alpha   90.00
_cell.angle_beta   90.00
_cell.angle_gamma   90.00
#
_symmetry.space_group_name_H-M   'P 1'
#
loop_
_entity.id
_entity.type
_entity.pdbx_description
1 polymer ?
#
loop_
_entity_poly.entity_id
_entity_poly.type
_entity_poly.pdbx_seq_one_letter_code
_entity_poly.pdbx_strand_id
1 'polypeptide(L)'
;MINIKAVSRYISGLVFIFSGLVKGIDPMGSMYKFIDYFTAFNLDALEPLAYVLGIILCTSEVVIGFAILTGIRMRLAAWGLLIFMLGFTPLTFYLAIADPVADCGCFGDAIHLTNWGTFFKNIIISVFVVIVFINRKKYKTLSSAGFEWIPIVAFAAAFILFTRYNHRHLPVVDFRPYKMGANIPENMIIPEGAPADEYETKLIYEKDGKQKDYTLENYPSDDTTWTFVDSKTRLIKEGYKPLIYDFSLVTPEGLDLTDLIMSDTAFSFLMISIEFSEADFNLIEKGIEAGLECQDNGIGFYILTSSYPEIAESYSQDLNIFFVDETTMKTIIRSNPGFMVLKDGTITKKWAGRDLPGKDELPVMIKDSFPVKKNKGTITSIFIMAGILLISCITKFILRKLKKKK
;
A
#
# COMPACT_ATOMS: atom_id res chain seq x y z
N MET A 1 4.32 -22.67 33.79
CA MET A 1 3.17 -22.79 32.86
C MET A 1 2.92 -21.48 32.16
N ILE A 2 2.94 -21.45 30.83
CA ILE A 2 2.67 -20.26 30.02
C ILE A 2 1.22 -19.84 30.26
N ASN A 3 1.01 -18.58 30.66
CA ASN A 3 -0.34 -18.06 30.90
C ASN A 3 -1.01 -17.73 29.55
N ILE A 4 -1.76 -18.68 28.98
CA ILE A 4 -2.43 -18.59 27.68
C ILE A 4 -3.26 -17.29 27.55
N LYS A 5 -3.87 -16.80 28.65
CA LYS A 5 -4.62 -15.54 28.64
C LYS A 5 -3.72 -14.34 28.38
N ALA A 6 -2.52 -14.33 28.98
CA ALA A 6 -1.55 -13.25 28.74
C ALA A 6 -1.01 -13.33 27.31
N VAL A 7 -0.65 -14.50 26.83
CA VAL A 7 -0.17 -14.73 25.46
C VAL A 7 -1.23 -14.25 24.44
N SER A 8 -2.47 -14.74 24.57
CA SER A 8 -3.57 -14.33 23.66
C SER A 8 -3.78 -12.82 23.64
N ARG A 9 -3.71 -12.18 24.80
CA ARG A 9 -3.84 -10.72 24.93
C ARG A 9 -2.72 -9.99 24.18
N TYR A 10 -1.46 -10.40 24.37
CA TYR A 10 -0.33 -9.75 23.72
C TYR A 10 -0.33 -10.00 22.22
N ILE A 11 -0.59 -11.22 21.74
CA ILE A 11 -0.67 -11.53 20.32
C ILE A 11 -1.77 -10.69 19.65
N SER A 12 -3.00 -10.75 20.16
CA SER A 12 -4.11 -10.00 19.57
C SER A 12 -3.86 -8.48 19.56
N GLY A 13 -3.34 -7.94 20.67
CA GLY A 13 -3.06 -6.51 20.77
C GLY A 13 -1.93 -6.05 19.85
N LEU A 14 -0.84 -6.83 19.73
CA LEU A 14 0.28 -6.49 18.84
C LEU A 14 -0.09 -6.59 17.37
N VAL A 15 -0.84 -7.62 16.98
CA VAL A 15 -1.30 -7.77 15.59
C VAL A 15 -2.20 -6.60 15.17
N PHE A 16 -3.13 -6.18 16.02
CA PHE A 16 -4.01 -5.05 15.73
C PHE A 16 -3.25 -3.72 15.68
N ILE A 17 -2.29 -3.49 16.59
CA ILE A 17 -1.43 -2.29 16.51
C ILE A 17 -0.62 -2.30 15.22
N PHE A 18 0.00 -3.42 14.88
CA PHE A 18 0.81 -3.54 13.67
C PHE A 18 -0.04 -3.29 12.41
N SER A 19 -1.21 -3.94 12.32
CA SER A 19 -2.14 -3.79 11.20
C SER A 19 -2.57 -2.33 11.00
N GLY A 20 -3.02 -1.66 12.05
CA GLY A 20 -3.44 -0.27 11.95
C GLY A 20 -2.27 0.70 11.76
N LEU A 21 -1.09 0.43 12.35
CA LEU A 21 0.10 1.27 12.19
C LEU A 21 0.59 1.30 10.74
N VAL A 22 0.70 0.15 10.10
CA VAL A 22 1.13 0.04 8.70
C VAL A 22 0.18 0.80 7.77
N LYS A 23 -1.14 0.62 7.97
CA LYS A 23 -2.16 1.38 7.22
C LYS A 23 -2.11 2.89 7.51
N GLY A 24 -1.79 3.30 8.73
CA GLY A 24 -1.63 4.71 9.08
C GLY A 24 -0.34 5.34 8.57
N ILE A 25 0.69 4.53 8.28
CA ILE A 25 1.91 4.96 7.58
C ILE A 25 1.61 5.23 6.10
N ASP A 26 0.81 4.38 5.44
CA ASP A 26 0.34 4.60 4.06
C ASP A 26 -1.19 4.73 4.00
N PRO A 27 -1.75 5.89 4.36
CA PRO A 27 -3.20 6.10 4.31
C PRO A 27 -3.78 6.11 2.89
N MET A 28 -2.98 6.49 1.89
CA MET A 28 -3.39 6.44 0.48
C MET A 28 -3.52 5.00 0.00
N GLY A 29 -2.57 4.12 0.36
CA GLY A 29 -2.70 2.69 0.08
C GLY A 29 -3.95 2.08 0.71
N SER A 30 -4.30 2.51 1.93
CA SER A 30 -5.56 2.10 2.57
C SER A 30 -6.80 2.61 1.83
N MET A 31 -6.77 3.85 1.31
CA MET A 31 -7.83 4.42 0.48
C MET A 31 -8.01 3.63 -0.81
N TYR A 32 -6.93 3.33 -1.54
CA TYR A 32 -6.98 2.56 -2.78
C TYR A 32 -7.58 1.17 -2.55
N LYS A 33 -7.24 0.50 -1.43
CA LYS A 33 -7.87 -0.78 -1.09
C LYS A 33 -9.37 -0.67 -0.85
N PHE A 34 -9.87 0.42 -0.28
CA PHE A 34 -11.32 0.64 -0.18
C PHE A 34 -11.96 0.85 -1.55
N ILE A 35 -11.28 1.58 -2.46
CA ILE A 35 -11.74 1.75 -3.85
C ILE A 35 -11.80 0.40 -4.55
N ASP A 36 -10.73 -0.43 -4.46
CA ASP A 36 -10.72 -1.79 -5.01
C ASP A 36 -11.93 -2.62 -4.53
N TYR A 37 -12.25 -2.54 -3.23
CA TYR A 37 -13.43 -3.21 -2.68
C TYR A 37 -14.73 -2.63 -3.20
N PHE A 38 -14.86 -1.31 -3.30
CA PHE A 38 -16.08 -0.68 -3.78
C PHE A 38 -16.34 -1.06 -5.23
N THR A 39 -15.33 -1.03 -6.08
CA THR A 39 -15.43 -1.48 -7.47
C THR A 39 -15.77 -2.97 -7.56
N ALA A 40 -15.08 -3.83 -6.80
CA ALA A 40 -15.33 -5.27 -6.81
C ALA A 40 -16.75 -5.66 -6.33
N PHE A 41 -17.38 -4.84 -5.49
CA PHE A 41 -18.73 -5.05 -4.98
C PHE A 41 -19.80 -4.17 -5.65
N ASN A 42 -19.45 -3.41 -6.71
CA ASN A 42 -20.33 -2.44 -7.40
C ASN A 42 -20.90 -1.38 -6.44
N LEU A 43 -20.06 -0.85 -5.57
CA LEU A 43 -20.38 0.20 -4.58
C LEU A 43 -19.65 1.52 -4.89
N ASP A 44 -19.39 1.84 -6.16
CA ASP A 44 -18.59 2.99 -6.62
C ASP A 44 -19.08 4.34 -6.04
N ALA A 45 -20.37 4.45 -5.76
CA ALA A 45 -20.94 5.63 -5.08
C ALA A 45 -20.32 5.91 -3.69
N LEU A 46 -19.63 4.94 -3.07
CA LEU A 46 -18.95 5.10 -1.78
C LEU A 46 -17.48 5.51 -1.92
N GLU A 47 -16.95 5.62 -3.13
CA GLU A 47 -15.56 5.99 -3.38
C GLU A 47 -15.12 7.29 -2.67
N PRO A 48 -15.93 8.38 -2.63
CA PRO A 48 -15.56 9.59 -1.91
C PRO A 48 -15.34 9.38 -0.40
N LEU A 49 -15.83 8.29 0.16
CA LEU A 49 -15.67 7.93 1.58
C LEU A 49 -14.44 7.05 1.83
N ALA A 50 -13.77 6.53 0.79
CA ALA A 50 -12.69 5.56 0.90
C ALA A 50 -11.57 6.02 1.83
N TYR A 51 -11.12 7.28 1.70
CA TYR A 51 -10.10 7.87 2.56
C TYR A 51 -10.53 7.94 4.03
N VAL A 52 -11.73 8.43 4.29
CA VAL A 52 -12.26 8.58 5.66
C VAL A 52 -12.42 7.21 6.31
N LEU A 53 -12.95 6.24 5.58
CA LEU A 53 -13.10 4.86 6.06
C LEU A 53 -11.74 4.20 6.33
N GLY A 54 -10.74 4.45 5.50
CA GLY A 54 -9.36 4.03 5.74
C GLY A 54 -8.80 4.55 7.05
N ILE A 55 -8.97 5.85 7.34
CA ILE A 55 -8.55 6.47 8.63
C ILE A 55 -9.32 5.88 9.80
N ILE A 56 -10.62 5.71 9.69
CA ILE A 56 -11.45 5.13 10.76
C ILE A 56 -11.00 3.70 11.05
N LEU A 57 -10.77 2.90 10.01
CA LEU A 57 -10.33 1.51 10.13
C LEU A 57 -8.99 1.41 10.85
N CYS A 58 -7.94 2.07 10.32
CA CYS A 58 -6.60 1.98 10.91
C CYS A 58 -6.53 2.56 12.33
N THR A 59 -7.25 3.66 12.60
CA THR A 59 -7.34 4.25 13.94
C THR A 59 -8.04 3.30 14.91
N SER A 60 -9.13 2.67 14.49
CA SER A 60 -9.87 1.71 15.31
C SER A 60 -9.00 0.49 15.66
N GLU A 61 -8.27 -0.06 14.69
CA GLU A 61 -7.35 -1.18 14.92
C GLU A 61 -6.28 -0.83 15.96
N VAL A 62 -5.60 0.31 15.78
CA VAL A 62 -4.53 0.75 16.70
C VAL A 62 -5.07 1.02 18.09
N VAL A 63 -6.22 1.69 18.21
CA VAL A 63 -6.86 2.02 19.50
C VAL A 63 -7.32 0.75 20.23
N ILE A 64 -7.93 -0.21 19.53
CA ILE A 64 -8.33 -1.49 20.11
C ILE A 64 -7.10 -2.24 20.59
N GLY A 65 -6.05 -2.35 19.74
CA GLY A 65 -4.79 -3.00 20.11
C GLY A 65 -4.13 -2.35 21.33
N PHE A 66 -4.07 -1.02 21.37
CA PHE A 66 -3.57 -0.26 22.52
C PHE A 66 -4.38 -0.55 23.80
N ALA A 67 -5.71 -0.51 23.73
CA ALA A 67 -6.58 -0.78 24.85
C ALA A 67 -6.42 -2.22 25.37
N ILE A 68 -6.27 -3.20 24.48
CA ILE A 68 -5.98 -4.59 24.83
C ILE A 68 -4.63 -4.72 25.52
N LEU A 69 -3.55 -4.13 24.98
CA LEU A 69 -2.21 -4.21 25.55
C LEU A 69 -2.09 -3.52 26.92
N THR A 70 -2.72 -2.37 27.08
CA THR A 70 -2.73 -1.64 28.35
C THR A 70 -3.72 -2.20 29.36
N GLY A 71 -4.80 -2.85 28.90
CA GLY A 71 -5.92 -3.31 29.74
C GLY A 71 -6.90 -2.19 30.10
N ILE A 72 -6.81 -1.05 29.41
CA ILE A 72 -7.74 0.06 29.55
C ILE A 72 -9.03 -0.31 28.82
N ARG A 73 -10.19 -0.07 29.45
CA ARG A 73 -11.50 -0.42 28.88
C ARG A 73 -11.56 -1.84 28.28
N MET A 74 -10.89 -2.79 28.92
CA MET A 74 -10.67 -4.15 28.41
C MET A 74 -11.94 -4.84 27.89
N ARG A 75 -13.10 -4.58 28.51
CA ARG A 75 -14.38 -5.18 28.08
C ARG A 75 -14.81 -4.65 26.72
N LEU A 76 -14.71 -3.33 26.50
CA LEU A 76 -15.04 -2.68 25.22
C LEU A 76 -14.04 -3.07 24.14
N ALA A 77 -12.75 -3.03 24.46
CA ALA A 77 -11.71 -3.43 23.53
C ALA A 77 -11.86 -4.90 23.08
N ALA A 78 -12.22 -5.82 23.99
CA ALA A 78 -12.47 -7.21 23.64
C ALA A 78 -13.72 -7.38 22.75
N TRP A 79 -14.76 -6.56 22.90
CA TRP A 79 -15.88 -6.51 21.98
C TRP A 79 -15.44 -5.97 20.60
N GLY A 80 -14.66 -4.90 20.60
CA GLY A 80 -14.10 -4.36 19.35
C GLY A 80 -13.31 -5.43 18.57
N LEU A 81 -12.36 -6.13 19.24
CA LEU A 81 -11.62 -7.24 18.64
C LEU A 81 -12.55 -8.30 18.03
N LEU A 82 -13.57 -8.71 18.78
CA LEU A 82 -14.49 -9.76 18.33
C LEU A 82 -15.29 -9.30 17.12
N ILE A 83 -15.83 -8.08 17.12
CA ILE A 83 -16.61 -7.51 16.01
C ILE A 83 -15.75 -7.43 14.75
N PHE A 84 -14.50 -6.95 14.87
CA PHE A 84 -13.56 -6.90 13.75
C PHE A 84 -13.32 -8.31 13.17
N MET A 85 -13.04 -9.31 14.01
CA MET A 85 -12.80 -10.66 13.52
C MET A 85 -14.05 -11.33 12.95
N LEU A 86 -15.24 -11.02 13.48
CA LEU A 86 -16.52 -11.49 12.91
C LEU A 86 -16.83 -10.86 11.55
N GLY A 87 -16.32 -9.66 11.26
CA GLY A 87 -16.42 -9.04 9.93
C GLY A 87 -15.33 -9.53 8.99
N PHE A 88 -14.07 -9.43 9.41
CA PHE A 88 -12.93 -9.73 8.53
C PHE A 88 -12.75 -11.22 8.21
N THR A 89 -13.08 -12.14 9.13
CA THR A 89 -12.89 -13.57 8.86
C THR A 89 -13.82 -14.10 7.75
N PRO A 90 -15.14 -13.81 7.75
CA PRO A 90 -16.00 -14.15 6.62
C PRO A 90 -15.63 -13.41 5.34
N LEU A 91 -15.26 -12.12 5.42
CA LEU A 91 -14.81 -11.36 4.26
C LEU A 91 -13.61 -12.03 3.60
N THR A 92 -12.57 -12.36 4.37
CA THR A 92 -11.37 -13.00 3.82
C THR A 92 -11.62 -14.42 3.31
N PHE A 93 -12.61 -15.12 3.83
CA PHE A 93 -13.08 -16.39 3.27
C PHE A 93 -13.72 -16.20 1.89
N TYR A 94 -14.59 -15.19 1.76
CA TYR A 94 -15.16 -14.83 0.45
C TYR A 94 -14.08 -14.43 -0.55
N LEU A 95 -13.12 -13.59 -0.16
CA LEU A 95 -11.99 -13.20 -1.01
C LEU A 95 -11.15 -14.41 -1.46
N ALA A 96 -10.95 -15.40 -0.58
CA ALA A 96 -10.19 -16.60 -0.89
C ALA A 96 -10.90 -17.51 -1.92
N ILE A 97 -12.23 -17.48 -1.98
CA ILE A 97 -13.03 -18.30 -2.93
C ILE A 97 -13.29 -17.56 -4.24
N ALA A 98 -13.73 -16.29 -4.17
CA ALA A 98 -14.20 -15.52 -5.30
C ALA A 98 -13.08 -14.72 -6.00
N ASP A 99 -11.95 -14.48 -5.30
CA ASP A 99 -10.76 -13.74 -5.76
C ASP A 99 -11.05 -12.42 -6.48
N PRO A 100 -11.97 -11.57 -5.96
CA PRO A 100 -12.39 -10.34 -6.61
C PRO A 100 -11.36 -9.22 -6.52
N VAL A 101 -10.39 -9.33 -5.58
CA VAL A 101 -9.26 -8.40 -5.38
C VAL A 101 -7.99 -9.19 -5.13
N ALA A 102 -6.85 -8.71 -5.61
CA ALA A 102 -5.56 -9.40 -5.57
C ALA A 102 -5.10 -9.77 -4.14
N ASP A 103 -5.35 -8.90 -3.17
CA ASP A 103 -5.07 -9.15 -1.75
C ASP A 103 -6.04 -8.40 -0.83
N CYS A 104 -6.16 -8.84 0.42
CA CYS A 104 -7.03 -8.22 1.42
C CYS A 104 -6.55 -6.85 1.94
N GLY A 105 -5.27 -6.50 1.77
CA GLY A 105 -4.68 -5.27 2.33
C GLY A 105 -4.60 -5.23 3.86
N CYS A 106 -4.72 -6.37 4.56
CA CYS A 106 -4.72 -6.41 6.04
C CYS A 106 -3.48 -5.81 6.69
N PHE A 107 -2.32 -5.93 6.03
CA PHE A 107 -1.05 -5.37 6.47
C PHE A 107 -0.48 -4.36 5.47
N GLY A 108 -1.35 -3.74 4.64
CA GLY A 108 -0.93 -2.81 3.59
C GLY A 108 0.20 -3.39 2.74
N ASP A 109 1.07 -2.54 2.23
CA ASP A 109 2.23 -2.94 1.40
C ASP A 109 3.41 -3.49 2.22
N ALA A 110 3.31 -3.57 3.57
CA ALA A 110 4.41 -4.09 4.39
C ALA A 110 4.53 -5.61 4.34
N ILE A 111 3.41 -6.34 4.20
CA ILE A 111 3.39 -7.80 4.09
C ILE A 111 2.26 -8.19 3.14
N HIS A 112 2.63 -8.65 1.95
CA HIS A 112 1.69 -9.23 1.00
C HIS A 112 1.39 -10.67 1.38
N LEU A 113 0.11 -10.98 1.55
CA LEU A 113 -0.39 -12.32 1.83
C LEU A 113 -1.42 -12.68 0.77
N THR A 114 -1.38 -13.91 0.28
CA THR A 114 -2.45 -14.43 -0.57
C THR A 114 -3.79 -14.39 0.17
N ASN A 115 -4.91 -14.38 -0.56
CA ASN A 115 -6.25 -14.38 0.04
C ASN A 115 -6.45 -15.58 0.98
N TRP A 116 -5.99 -16.78 0.61
CA TRP A 116 -5.98 -17.96 1.48
C TRP A 116 -5.07 -17.79 2.70
N GLY A 117 -3.87 -17.28 2.53
CA GLY A 117 -2.94 -16.99 3.63
C GLY A 117 -3.54 -16.04 4.65
N THR A 118 -4.25 -15.01 4.17
CA THR A 118 -4.96 -14.04 5.01
C THR A 118 -6.12 -14.68 5.77
N PHE A 119 -6.90 -15.53 5.13
CA PHE A 119 -7.97 -16.27 5.79
C PHE A 119 -7.44 -17.17 6.91
N PHE A 120 -6.43 -18.01 6.65
CA PHE A 120 -5.85 -18.86 7.69
C PHE A 120 -5.24 -18.07 8.85
N LYS A 121 -4.54 -16.97 8.54
CA LYS A 121 -4.07 -16.02 9.57
C LYS A 121 -5.23 -15.53 10.43
N ASN A 122 -6.35 -15.15 9.83
CA ASN A 122 -7.52 -14.65 10.56
C ASN A 122 -8.16 -15.73 11.43
N ILE A 123 -8.21 -16.98 11.00
CA ILE A 123 -8.66 -18.11 11.84
C ILE A 123 -7.77 -18.24 13.08
N ILE A 124 -6.43 -18.23 12.91
CA ILE A 124 -5.49 -18.33 14.03
C ILE A 124 -5.68 -17.15 15.02
N ILE A 125 -5.79 -15.91 14.51
CA ILE A 125 -5.99 -14.73 15.34
C ILE A 125 -7.34 -14.81 16.06
N SER A 126 -8.40 -15.30 15.40
CA SER A 126 -9.73 -15.47 15.99
C SER A 126 -9.72 -16.37 17.22
N VAL A 127 -8.90 -17.43 17.25
CA VAL A 127 -8.74 -18.29 18.43
C VAL A 127 -8.24 -17.46 19.62
N PHE A 128 -7.21 -16.64 19.43
CA PHE A 128 -6.68 -15.79 20.50
C PHE A 128 -7.70 -14.72 20.92
N VAL A 129 -8.42 -14.13 19.97
CA VAL A 129 -9.47 -13.14 20.25
C VAL A 129 -10.61 -13.74 21.08
N VAL A 130 -11.06 -14.94 20.76
CA VAL A 130 -12.08 -15.66 21.54
C VAL A 130 -11.60 -15.91 22.97
N ILE A 131 -10.33 -16.34 23.17
CA ILE A 131 -9.75 -16.52 24.51
C ILE A 131 -9.74 -15.20 25.30
N VAL A 132 -9.37 -14.09 24.63
CA VAL A 132 -9.40 -12.73 25.24
C VAL A 132 -10.83 -12.36 25.59
N PHE A 133 -11.78 -12.57 24.70
CA PHE A 133 -13.18 -12.22 24.89
C PHE A 133 -13.84 -12.99 26.04
N ILE A 134 -13.68 -14.31 26.13
CA ILE A 134 -14.22 -15.13 27.19
C ILE A 134 -13.66 -14.67 28.56
N ASN A 135 -12.38 -14.30 28.59
CA ASN A 135 -11.72 -13.89 29.84
C ASN A 135 -11.81 -12.36 30.10
N ARG A 136 -12.53 -11.55 29.29
CA ARG A 136 -12.55 -10.09 29.35
C ARG A 136 -12.92 -9.50 30.72
N LYS A 137 -13.68 -10.23 31.54
CA LYS A 137 -14.06 -9.83 32.90
C LYS A 137 -12.98 -10.12 33.95
N LYS A 138 -12.04 -11.04 33.64
CA LYS A 138 -10.96 -11.47 34.54
C LYS A 138 -9.72 -10.58 34.49
N TYR A 139 -9.59 -9.75 33.46
CA TYR A 139 -8.50 -8.78 33.38
C TYR A 139 -8.80 -7.59 34.30
N LYS A 140 -7.84 -7.28 35.18
CA LYS A 140 -7.98 -6.15 36.09
C LYS A 140 -7.88 -4.84 35.32
N THR A 141 -8.87 -3.97 35.42
CA THR A 141 -8.80 -2.60 34.90
C THR A 141 -7.84 -1.77 35.75
N LEU A 142 -7.11 -0.85 35.12
CA LEU A 142 -6.01 -0.15 35.77
C LEU A 142 -6.47 1.13 36.50
N SER A 143 -7.66 1.68 36.18
CA SER A 143 -8.13 2.95 36.68
C SER A 143 -9.65 3.00 36.90
N SER A 144 -10.16 4.09 37.48
CA SER A 144 -11.59 4.40 37.54
C SER A 144 -12.15 4.69 36.14
N ALA A 145 -13.43 4.36 35.94
CA ALA A 145 -14.06 4.33 34.62
C ALA A 145 -14.00 5.66 33.83
N GLY A 146 -13.96 6.82 34.49
CA GLY A 146 -13.91 8.13 33.82
C GLY A 146 -12.53 8.48 33.24
N PHE A 147 -11.48 8.21 34.00
CA PHE A 147 -10.09 8.54 33.61
C PHE A 147 -9.50 7.63 32.52
N GLU A 148 -10.13 6.50 32.23
CA GLU A 148 -9.63 5.56 31.19
C GLU A 148 -9.84 6.08 29.76
N TRP A 149 -10.75 7.05 29.53
CA TRP A 149 -10.96 7.61 28.20
C TRP A 149 -9.88 8.59 27.75
N ILE A 150 -9.27 9.31 28.70
CA ILE A 150 -8.25 10.32 28.39
C ILE A 150 -7.09 9.73 27.56
N PRO A 151 -6.41 8.63 28.00
CA PRO A 151 -5.32 8.07 27.23
C PRO A 151 -5.78 7.45 25.90
N ILE A 152 -7.01 6.95 25.81
CA ILE A 152 -7.56 6.40 24.56
C ILE A 152 -7.76 7.54 23.55
N VAL A 153 -8.43 8.61 23.94
CA VAL A 153 -8.70 9.76 23.07
C VAL A 153 -7.40 10.46 22.68
N ALA A 154 -6.48 10.67 23.61
CA ALA A 154 -5.19 11.27 23.34
C ALA A 154 -4.36 10.42 22.35
N PHE A 155 -4.37 9.10 22.52
CA PHE A 155 -3.67 8.19 21.63
C PHE A 155 -4.31 8.16 20.22
N ALA A 156 -5.66 8.11 20.14
CA ALA A 156 -6.38 8.20 18.89
C ALA A 156 -6.10 9.51 18.14
N ALA A 157 -6.14 10.65 18.85
CA ALA A 157 -5.84 11.95 18.26
C ALA A 157 -4.40 12.03 17.74
N ALA A 158 -3.42 11.57 18.54
CA ALA A 158 -2.02 11.52 18.12
C ALA A 158 -1.83 10.63 16.88
N PHE A 159 -2.51 9.49 16.81
CA PHE A 159 -2.44 8.59 15.68
C PHE A 159 -3.10 9.19 14.42
N ILE A 160 -4.25 9.86 14.56
CA ILE A 160 -4.89 10.57 13.43
C ILE A 160 -3.98 11.69 12.91
N LEU A 161 -3.33 12.45 13.78
CA LEU A 161 -2.36 13.47 13.37
C LEU A 161 -1.17 12.87 12.65
N PHE A 162 -0.66 11.72 13.11
CA PHE A 162 0.39 10.97 12.45
C PHE A 162 -0.04 10.48 11.06
N THR A 163 -1.23 9.90 10.93
CA THR A 163 -1.78 9.45 9.65
C THR A 163 -1.98 10.63 8.70
N ARG A 164 -2.50 11.78 9.20
CA ARG A 164 -2.64 13.01 8.40
C ARG A 164 -1.28 13.56 7.96
N TYR A 165 -0.25 13.46 8.78
CA TYR A 165 1.11 13.83 8.38
C TYR A 165 1.58 12.99 7.19
N ASN A 166 1.46 11.66 7.26
CA ASN A 166 1.83 10.75 6.16
C ASN A 166 1.02 10.97 4.87
N HIS A 167 -0.24 11.40 5.01
CA HIS A 167 -1.06 11.76 3.85
C HIS A 167 -0.59 13.07 3.19
N ARG A 168 -0.16 14.05 3.98
CA ARG A 168 0.25 15.36 3.48
C ARG A 168 1.67 15.37 2.93
N HIS A 169 2.49 14.49 3.42
CA HIS A 169 3.87 14.25 3.04
C HIS A 169 4.00 12.83 2.46
N LEU A 170 5.17 12.37 2.13
CA LEU A 170 5.33 10.97 1.77
C LEU A 170 5.32 10.10 3.04
N PRO A 171 4.92 8.82 2.92
CA PRO A 171 4.98 7.86 4.01
C PRO A 171 6.38 7.84 4.65
N VAL A 172 6.44 7.93 5.98
CA VAL A 172 7.72 7.90 6.73
C VAL A 172 8.50 6.59 6.52
N VAL A 173 7.80 5.53 6.14
CA VAL A 173 8.36 4.25 5.68
C VAL A 173 7.72 3.90 4.35
N ASP A 174 8.52 3.82 3.30
CA ASP A 174 8.06 3.34 2.01
C ASP A 174 8.28 1.83 1.91
N PHE A 175 7.19 1.06 1.95
CA PHE A 175 7.21 -0.40 1.84
C PHE A 175 7.23 -0.89 0.39
N ARG A 176 7.00 -0.01 -0.57
CA ARG A 176 6.83 -0.32 -1.99
C ARG A 176 8.17 -0.54 -2.69
N PRO A 177 8.16 -1.17 -3.89
CA PRO A 177 9.38 -1.42 -4.65
C PRO A 177 10.17 -0.15 -5.00
N TYR A 178 9.47 0.98 -5.19
CA TYR A 178 10.02 2.28 -5.58
C TYR A 178 10.52 3.13 -4.40
N LYS A 179 11.04 2.53 -3.35
CA LYS A 179 11.63 3.24 -2.20
C LYS A 179 12.98 3.87 -2.54
N MET A 180 13.36 4.91 -1.82
CA MET A 180 14.69 5.52 -1.98
C MET A 180 15.80 4.48 -1.84
N GLY A 181 16.76 4.49 -2.77
CA GLY A 181 17.85 3.54 -2.88
C GLY A 181 17.52 2.28 -3.67
N ALA A 182 16.29 2.10 -4.16
CA ALA A 182 15.98 1.03 -5.08
C ALA A 182 16.46 1.39 -6.49
N ASN A 183 17.03 0.40 -7.19
CA ASN A 183 17.35 0.50 -8.61
C ASN A 183 16.20 -0.14 -9.40
N ILE A 184 15.57 0.63 -10.29
CA ILE A 184 14.38 0.19 -11.04
C ILE A 184 14.75 -0.95 -11.99
N PRO A 185 15.75 -0.83 -12.90
CA PRO A 185 16.16 -1.91 -13.77
C PRO A 185 16.50 -3.21 -13.04
N GLU A 186 17.27 -3.15 -11.96
CA GLU A 186 17.61 -4.35 -11.17
C GLU A 186 16.38 -5.06 -10.62
N ASN A 187 15.36 -4.28 -10.20
CA ASN A 187 14.10 -4.85 -9.68
C ASN A 187 13.16 -5.36 -10.79
N MET A 188 13.44 -5.07 -12.07
CA MET A 188 12.71 -5.57 -13.23
C MET A 188 13.31 -6.88 -13.80
N ILE A 189 14.51 -7.26 -13.38
CA ILE A 189 15.19 -8.45 -13.91
C ILE A 189 14.44 -9.72 -13.54
N ILE A 190 14.17 -10.55 -14.55
CA ILE A 190 13.74 -11.93 -14.37
C ILE A 190 15.00 -12.80 -14.40
N PRO A 191 15.35 -13.51 -13.30
CA PRO A 191 16.55 -14.36 -13.26
C PRO A 191 16.50 -15.45 -14.33
N GLU A 192 17.64 -15.80 -14.88
CA GLU A 192 17.74 -16.94 -15.80
C GLU A 192 17.24 -18.23 -15.13
N GLY A 193 16.37 -18.97 -15.81
CA GLY A 193 15.76 -20.20 -15.29
C GLY A 193 14.62 -19.97 -14.28
N ALA A 194 14.17 -18.73 -14.08
CA ALA A 194 12.98 -18.47 -13.30
C ALA A 194 11.76 -19.17 -13.91
N PRO A 195 10.86 -19.76 -13.10
CA PRO A 195 9.67 -20.41 -13.62
C PRO A 195 8.78 -19.40 -14.36
N ALA A 196 8.32 -19.77 -15.55
CA ALA A 196 7.33 -19.01 -16.30
C ALA A 196 5.91 -19.32 -15.80
N ASP A 197 4.97 -18.43 -16.14
CA ASP A 197 3.55 -18.70 -15.94
C ASP A 197 3.11 -19.94 -16.72
N GLU A 198 2.40 -20.84 -16.07
CA GLU A 198 1.81 -22.03 -16.71
C GLU A 198 0.32 -21.79 -16.93
N TYR A 199 -0.11 -21.83 -18.17
CA TYR A 199 -1.51 -21.63 -18.56
C TYR A 199 -2.14 -22.91 -19.07
N GLU A 200 -3.39 -23.18 -18.67
CA GLU A 200 -4.26 -24.18 -19.28
C GLU A 200 -5.26 -23.47 -20.21
N THR A 201 -5.20 -23.79 -21.49
CA THR A 201 -6.19 -23.28 -22.45
C THR A 201 -7.17 -24.40 -22.78
N LYS A 202 -8.46 -24.18 -22.51
CA LYS A 202 -9.57 -25.04 -22.92
C LYS A 202 -10.23 -24.45 -24.16
N LEU A 203 -10.29 -25.23 -25.20
CA LEU A 203 -10.98 -24.90 -26.44
C LEU A 203 -12.39 -25.50 -26.38
N ILE A 204 -13.40 -24.68 -26.60
CA ILE A 204 -14.80 -25.10 -26.59
C ILE A 204 -15.25 -25.29 -28.03
N TYR A 205 -15.57 -26.52 -28.39
CA TYR A 205 -16.11 -26.89 -29.69
C TYR A 205 -17.55 -27.36 -29.56
N GLU A 206 -18.34 -27.12 -30.59
CA GLU A 206 -19.75 -27.53 -30.67
C GLU A 206 -19.97 -28.45 -31.86
N LYS A 207 -20.77 -29.50 -31.62
CA LYS A 207 -21.28 -30.41 -32.64
C LYS A 207 -22.72 -30.83 -32.27
N ASP A 208 -23.65 -30.72 -33.22
CA ASP A 208 -25.04 -31.06 -33.03
C ASP A 208 -25.69 -30.37 -31.80
N GLY A 209 -25.34 -29.09 -31.54
CA GLY A 209 -25.85 -28.32 -30.42
C GLY A 209 -25.28 -28.73 -29.05
N LYS A 210 -24.24 -29.58 -29.01
CA LYS A 210 -23.54 -29.99 -27.78
C LYS A 210 -22.14 -29.43 -27.76
N GLN A 211 -21.81 -28.68 -26.70
CA GLN A 211 -20.47 -28.16 -26.46
C GLN A 211 -19.62 -29.16 -25.68
N LYS A 212 -18.35 -29.19 -26.00
CA LYS A 212 -17.35 -30.03 -25.34
C LYS A 212 -16.04 -29.28 -25.23
N ASP A 213 -15.39 -29.41 -24.06
CA ASP A 213 -14.08 -28.83 -23.79
C ASP A 213 -12.98 -29.74 -24.30
N TYR A 214 -11.99 -29.15 -24.93
CA TYR A 214 -10.77 -29.79 -25.41
C TYR A 214 -9.54 -29.04 -24.92
N THR A 215 -8.40 -29.74 -24.83
CA THR A 215 -7.10 -29.11 -24.59
C THR A 215 -6.41 -28.82 -25.92
N LEU A 216 -5.32 -28.04 -25.90
CA LEU A 216 -4.49 -27.79 -27.08
C LEU A 216 -3.88 -29.05 -27.69
N GLU A 217 -3.80 -30.14 -26.92
CA GLU A 217 -3.22 -31.41 -27.35
C GLU A 217 -4.27 -32.35 -28.01
N ASN A 218 -5.57 -32.20 -27.72
CA ASN A 218 -6.58 -33.16 -28.12
C ASN A 218 -7.81 -32.56 -28.80
N TYR A 219 -7.72 -31.31 -29.27
CA TYR A 219 -8.82 -30.70 -30.01
C TYR A 219 -9.02 -31.36 -31.37
N PRO A 220 -10.23 -31.38 -31.93
CA PRO A 220 -10.57 -32.09 -33.16
C PRO A 220 -10.11 -31.29 -34.40
N SER A 221 -8.76 -31.21 -34.63
CA SER A 221 -8.15 -30.47 -35.75
C SER A 221 -8.57 -31.03 -37.12
N ASP A 222 -8.81 -32.34 -37.17
CA ASP A 222 -9.07 -33.07 -38.45
C ASP A 222 -10.57 -33.39 -38.66
N ASP A 223 -11.42 -33.12 -37.67
CA ASP A 223 -12.86 -33.35 -37.77
C ASP A 223 -13.65 -32.04 -38.01
N THR A 224 -13.93 -31.75 -39.24
CA THR A 224 -14.62 -30.54 -39.71
C THR A 224 -16.11 -30.47 -39.23
N THR A 225 -16.62 -31.51 -38.58
CA THR A 225 -17.99 -31.51 -38.01
C THR A 225 -18.06 -30.78 -36.66
N TRP A 226 -16.93 -30.49 -36.06
CA TRP A 226 -16.84 -29.67 -34.86
C TRP A 226 -16.53 -28.22 -35.23
N THR A 227 -17.33 -27.30 -34.69
CA THR A 227 -17.15 -25.86 -34.89
C THR A 227 -16.53 -25.24 -33.61
N PHE A 228 -15.47 -24.46 -33.75
CA PHE A 228 -14.92 -23.71 -32.63
C PHE A 228 -15.92 -22.64 -32.19
N VAL A 229 -16.18 -22.56 -30.89
CA VAL A 229 -17.09 -21.61 -30.27
C VAL A 229 -16.35 -20.57 -29.44
N ASP A 230 -15.45 -21.02 -28.55
CA ASP A 230 -14.76 -20.16 -27.60
C ASP A 230 -13.47 -20.80 -27.08
N SER A 231 -12.61 -20.00 -26.47
CA SER A 231 -11.44 -20.48 -25.73
C SER A 231 -11.35 -19.85 -24.35
N LYS A 232 -11.07 -20.66 -23.34
CA LYS A 232 -10.86 -20.20 -21.95
C LYS A 232 -9.48 -20.54 -21.50
N THR A 233 -8.65 -19.50 -21.29
CA THR A 233 -7.31 -19.65 -20.73
C THR A 233 -7.34 -19.35 -19.24
N ARG A 234 -6.81 -20.26 -18.43
CA ARG A 234 -6.70 -20.13 -16.98
C ARG A 234 -5.23 -20.28 -16.59
N LEU A 235 -4.74 -19.37 -15.75
CA LEU A 235 -3.45 -19.50 -15.10
C LEU A 235 -3.53 -20.68 -14.10
N ILE A 236 -2.67 -21.71 -14.28
CA ILE A 236 -2.59 -22.87 -13.38
C ILE A 236 -1.54 -22.65 -12.31
N LYS A 237 -0.41 -22.09 -12.72
CA LYS A 237 0.72 -21.84 -11.85
C LYS A 237 1.37 -20.53 -12.21
N GLU A 238 1.49 -19.67 -11.21
CA GLU A 238 2.15 -18.38 -11.33
C GLU A 238 3.66 -18.57 -11.38
N GLY A 239 4.30 -17.97 -12.37
CA GLY A 239 5.75 -17.94 -12.50
C GLY A 239 6.40 -16.94 -11.56
N TYR A 240 7.67 -16.67 -11.80
CA TYR A 240 8.38 -15.62 -11.08
C TYR A 240 7.92 -14.24 -11.55
N LYS A 241 7.52 -13.39 -10.61
CA LYS A 241 7.25 -11.98 -10.85
C LYS A 241 8.36 -11.13 -10.26
N PRO A 242 9.05 -10.30 -11.04
CA PRO A 242 9.99 -9.33 -10.49
C PRO A 242 9.26 -8.34 -9.57
N LEU A 243 10.01 -7.64 -8.73
CA LEU A 243 9.44 -6.64 -7.81
C LEU A 243 8.77 -5.48 -8.55
N ILE A 244 9.29 -5.15 -9.75
CA ILE A 244 8.75 -4.16 -10.68
C ILE A 244 8.55 -4.89 -12.02
N TYR A 245 7.34 -4.93 -12.54
CA TYR A 245 7.02 -5.67 -13.78
C TYR A 245 6.24 -4.85 -14.81
N ASP A 246 5.77 -3.67 -14.43
CA ASP A 246 4.84 -2.84 -15.19
C ASP A 246 5.34 -1.39 -15.42
N PHE A 247 6.63 -1.14 -15.17
CA PHE A 247 7.20 0.19 -15.37
C PHE A 247 7.62 0.40 -16.83
N SER A 248 6.96 1.37 -17.48
CA SER A 248 7.30 1.80 -18.83
C SER A 248 7.11 3.30 -18.99
N LEU A 249 7.96 3.94 -19.78
CA LEU A 249 7.93 5.36 -20.11
C LEU A 249 7.64 5.51 -21.60
N VAL A 250 6.37 5.74 -21.94
CA VAL A 250 5.91 5.79 -23.32
C VAL A 250 5.64 7.25 -23.72
N THR A 251 6.22 7.72 -24.83
CA THR A 251 5.97 9.05 -25.36
C THR A 251 4.53 9.17 -25.91
N PRO A 252 4.00 10.39 -26.13
CA PRO A 252 2.70 10.59 -26.78
C PRO A 252 2.59 9.89 -28.16
N GLU A 253 3.71 9.71 -28.87
CA GLU A 253 3.78 9.04 -30.17
C GLU A 253 3.82 7.52 -30.05
N GLY A 254 3.82 6.98 -28.82
CA GLY A 254 3.84 5.53 -28.55
C GLY A 254 5.24 4.90 -28.55
N LEU A 255 6.31 5.70 -28.46
CA LEU A 255 7.69 5.20 -28.38
C LEU A 255 8.05 4.93 -26.91
N ASP A 256 8.48 3.71 -26.60
CA ASP A 256 9.00 3.34 -25.28
C ASP A 256 10.47 3.76 -25.15
N LEU A 257 10.76 4.65 -24.21
CA LEU A 257 12.11 5.15 -23.90
C LEU A 257 12.60 4.71 -22.51
N THR A 258 12.00 3.69 -21.92
CA THR A 258 12.30 3.21 -20.58
C THR A 258 13.79 2.89 -20.39
N ASP A 259 14.33 2.05 -21.27
CA ASP A 259 15.74 1.62 -21.19
C ASP A 259 16.71 2.79 -21.37
N LEU A 260 16.38 3.73 -22.26
CA LEU A 260 17.21 4.90 -22.52
C LEU A 260 17.32 5.79 -21.25
N ILE A 261 16.19 6.09 -20.63
CA ILE A 261 16.16 6.95 -19.44
C ILE A 261 16.73 6.24 -18.22
N MET A 262 16.46 4.94 -18.07
CA MET A 262 16.95 4.16 -16.93
C MET A 262 18.45 3.88 -16.97
N SER A 263 19.05 3.81 -18.17
CA SER A 263 20.50 3.64 -18.35
C SER A 263 21.28 4.96 -18.34
N ASP A 264 20.60 6.12 -18.28
CA ASP A 264 21.26 7.42 -18.22
C ASP A 264 22.03 7.57 -16.91
N THR A 265 23.34 7.80 -17.03
CA THR A 265 24.24 8.04 -15.88
C THR A 265 24.12 9.46 -15.31
N ALA A 266 23.44 10.37 -16.01
CA ALA A 266 23.12 11.70 -15.50
C ALA A 266 22.00 11.64 -14.46
N PHE A 267 21.73 12.76 -13.80
CA PHE A 267 20.55 12.88 -12.95
C PHE A 267 19.32 13.17 -13.79
N SER A 268 18.22 12.50 -13.45
CA SER A 268 16.90 12.73 -14.02
C SER A 268 15.93 13.14 -12.92
N PHE A 269 15.33 14.32 -13.06
CA PHE A 269 14.28 14.83 -12.18
C PHE A 269 12.91 14.52 -12.81
N LEU A 270 12.09 13.78 -12.10
CA LEU A 270 10.78 13.35 -12.57
C LEU A 270 9.68 14.01 -11.74
N MET A 271 8.77 14.71 -12.43
CA MET A 271 7.49 15.14 -11.88
C MET A 271 6.45 14.06 -12.22
N ILE A 272 5.76 13.55 -11.21
CA ILE A 272 4.78 12.47 -11.33
C ILE A 272 3.42 13.07 -10.99
N SER A 273 2.59 13.28 -12.01
CA SER A 273 1.21 13.72 -11.86
C SER A 273 0.28 12.60 -12.33
N ILE A 274 -0.24 11.84 -11.38
CA ILE A 274 -1.08 10.66 -11.66
C ILE A 274 -2.22 11.07 -12.58
N GLU A 275 -2.95 12.11 -12.20
CA GLU A 275 -3.97 12.74 -13.01
C GLU A 275 -3.88 14.27 -12.86
N PHE A 276 -3.67 14.97 -13.95
CA PHE A 276 -3.51 16.44 -13.93
C PHE A 276 -4.75 17.16 -13.43
N SER A 277 -5.94 16.64 -13.76
CA SER A 277 -7.23 17.23 -13.36
C SER A 277 -7.45 17.22 -11.86
N GLU A 278 -6.86 16.26 -11.15
CA GLU A 278 -6.97 16.09 -9.70
C GLU A 278 -5.81 16.73 -8.92
N ALA A 279 -4.77 17.19 -9.62
CA ALA A 279 -3.59 17.76 -8.99
C ALA A 279 -3.81 19.24 -8.62
N ASP A 280 -3.11 19.68 -7.56
CA ASP A 280 -3.06 21.11 -7.20
C ASP A 280 -2.25 21.86 -8.26
N PHE A 281 -2.93 22.76 -9.00
CA PHE A 281 -2.36 23.54 -10.09
C PHE A 281 -1.11 24.34 -9.67
N ASN A 282 -1.12 24.95 -8.48
CA ASN A 282 0.04 25.70 -7.99
C ASN A 282 1.26 24.81 -7.77
N LEU A 283 1.03 23.54 -7.36
CA LEU A 283 2.11 22.57 -7.16
C LEU A 283 2.65 22.03 -8.50
N ILE A 284 1.79 21.93 -9.51
CA ILE A 284 2.22 21.60 -10.88
C ILE A 284 3.10 22.72 -11.44
N GLU A 285 2.63 24.00 -11.42
CA GLU A 285 3.43 25.13 -11.89
C GLU A 285 4.79 25.21 -11.19
N LYS A 286 4.79 25.11 -9.85
CA LYS A 286 6.03 25.06 -9.06
C LYS A 286 6.95 23.92 -9.50
N GLY A 287 6.38 22.74 -9.82
CA GLY A 287 7.11 21.58 -10.29
C GLY A 287 7.73 21.79 -11.67
N ILE A 288 6.99 22.38 -12.59
CA ILE A 288 7.47 22.71 -13.94
C ILE A 288 8.58 23.76 -13.88
N GLU A 289 8.40 24.86 -13.13
CA GLU A 289 9.46 25.87 -12.96
C GLU A 289 10.75 25.26 -12.39
N ALA A 290 10.62 24.41 -11.37
CA ALA A 290 11.77 23.73 -10.77
C ALA A 290 12.43 22.73 -11.72
N GLY A 291 11.62 22.07 -12.57
CA GLY A 291 12.10 21.14 -13.60
C GLY A 291 12.89 21.85 -14.70
N LEU A 292 12.41 23.00 -15.19
CA LEU A 292 13.11 23.83 -16.16
C LEU A 292 14.45 24.33 -15.60
N GLU A 293 14.46 24.79 -14.36
CA GLU A 293 15.73 25.18 -13.67
C GLU A 293 16.70 23.98 -13.56
N CYS A 294 16.18 22.77 -13.36
CA CYS A 294 17.01 21.55 -13.38
C CYS A 294 17.63 21.31 -14.77
N GLN A 295 16.86 21.52 -15.86
CA GLN A 295 17.36 21.37 -17.23
C GLN A 295 18.49 22.38 -17.52
N ASP A 296 18.33 23.63 -17.12
CA ASP A 296 19.36 24.67 -17.27
C ASP A 296 20.65 24.32 -16.51
N ASN A 297 20.54 23.48 -15.46
CA ASN A 297 21.66 22.97 -14.67
C ASN A 297 22.19 21.59 -15.12
N GLY A 298 21.75 21.09 -16.30
CA GLY A 298 22.19 19.82 -16.89
C GLY A 298 21.60 18.59 -16.23
N ILE A 299 20.41 18.68 -15.61
CA ILE A 299 19.64 17.59 -15.04
C ILE A 299 18.45 17.32 -15.95
N GLY A 300 18.26 16.10 -16.45
CA GLY A 300 17.10 15.76 -17.27
C GLY A 300 15.80 16.03 -16.51
N PHE A 301 14.80 16.61 -17.20
CA PHE A 301 13.47 16.83 -16.63
C PHE A 301 12.41 16.08 -17.44
N TYR A 302 11.58 15.29 -16.75
CA TYR A 302 10.57 14.43 -17.33
C TYR A 302 9.28 14.49 -16.51
N ILE A 303 8.15 14.50 -17.20
CA ILE A 303 6.81 14.49 -16.59
C ILE A 303 6.19 13.13 -16.86
N LEU A 304 5.76 12.44 -15.81
CA LEU A 304 5.04 11.18 -15.88
C LEU A 304 3.57 11.40 -15.55
N THR A 305 2.67 10.89 -16.39
CA THR A 305 1.23 11.02 -16.18
C THR A 305 0.47 9.81 -16.75
N SER A 306 -0.72 9.54 -16.19
CA SER A 306 -1.72 8.65 -16.79
C SER A 306 -2.81 9.42 -17.55
N SER A 307 -2.78 10.76 -17.51
CA SER A 307 -3.76 11.61 -18.19
C SER A 307 -3.66 11.50 -19.70
N TYR A 308 -4.78 11.73 -20.39
CA TYR A 308 -4.82 11.70 -21.86
C TYR A 308 -3.89 12.76 -22.48
N PRO A 309 -3.32 12.47 -23.67
CA PRO A 309 -2.39 13.35 -24.36
C PRO A 309 -2.87 14.80 -24.51
N GLU A 310 -4.15 15.00 -24.82
CA GLU A 310 -4.79 16.29 -25.04
C GLU A 310 -4.67 17.25 -23.84
N ILE A 311 -4.67 16.73 -22.62
CA ILE A 311 -4.49 17.52 -21.39
C ILE A 311 -3.00 17.84 -21.20
N ALA A 312 -2.12 16.90 -21.50
CA ALA A 312 -0.68 17.08 -21.40
C ALA A 312 -0.17 18.11 -22.44
N GLU A 313 -0.68 18.08 -23.68
CA GLU A 313 -0.35 19.02 -24.75
C GLU A 313 -0.69 20.46 -24.41
N SER A 314 -1.71 20.71 -23.58
CA SER A 314 -2.08 22.06 -23.17
C SER A 314 -1.03 22.75 -22.29
N TYR A 315 -0.09 21.99 -21.71
CA TYR A 315 0.93 22.52 -20.81
C TYR A 315 2.24 22.95 -21.46
N SER A 316 2.61 22.52 -22.64
CA SER A 316 3.56 23.12 -23.57
C SER A 316 4.19 22.15 -24.57
N GLN A 317 4.67 22.71 -25.70
CA GLN A 317 5.35 21.97 -26.77
C GLN A 317 6.80 21.57 -26.43
N ASP A 318 7.34 22.01 -25.27
CA ASP A 318 8.77 21.84 -24.93
C ASP A 318 9.02 20.91 -23.70
N LEU A 319 7.99 20.23 -23.17
CA LEU A 319 8.14 19.35 -22.02
C LEU A 319 8.22 17.87 -22.45
N ASN A 320 9.16 17.13 -21.88
CA ASN A 320 9.26 15.69 -22.08
C ASN A 320 8.19 14.97 -21.24
N ILE A 321 7.08 14.61 -21.84
CA ILE A 321 5.95 13.95 -21.17
C ILE A 321 5.93 12.47 -21.55
N PHE A 322 5.74 11.62 -20.53
CA PHE A 322 5.62 10.19 -20.69
C PHE A 322 4.33 9.67 -20.07
N PHE A 323 3.69 8.75 -20.77
CA PHE A 323 2.55 8.01 -20.26
C PHE A 323 3.02 6.80 -19.48
N VAL A 324 2.44 6.64 -18.27
CA VAL A 324 2.71 5.54 -17.37
C VAL A 324 1.37 5.04 -16.84
N ASP A 325 1.25 3.73 -16.64
CA ASP A 325 0.05 3.14 -16.04
C ASP A 325 -0.28 3.77 -14.68
N GLU A 326 -1.55 4.04 -14.45
CA GLU A 326 -2.04 4.73 -13.26
C GLU A 326 -1.71 3.95 -11.97
N THR A 327 -1.87 2.62 -11.98
CA THR A 327 -1.60 1.74 -10.84
C THR A 327 -0.11 1.75 -10.49
N THR A 328 0.74 1.74 -11.54
CA THR A 328 2.19 1.88 -11.42
C THR A 328 2.55 3.23 -10.79
N MET A 329 1.97 4.33 -11.27
CA MET A 329 2.22 5.67 -10.71
C MET A 329 1.77 5.78 -9.25
N LYS A 330 0.61 5.23 -8.89
CA LYS A 330 0.14 5.12 -7.50
C LYS A 330 1.12 4.32 -6.65
N THR A 331 1.80 3.33 -7.22
CA THR A 331 2.83 2.54 -6.55
C THR A 331 4.15 3.30 -6.43
N ILE A 332 4.52 4.11 -7.42
CA ILE A 332 5.74 4.92 -7.39
C ILE A 332 5.65 5.97 -6.27
N ILE A 333 4.55 6.74 -6.19
CA ILE A 333 4.46 7.86 -5.24
C ILE A 333 3.05 8.04 -4.67
N ARG A 334 2.97 8.51 -3.42
CA ARG A 334 1.70 8.81 -2.71
C ARG A 334 1.46 10.32 -2.63
N SER A 335 1.60 11.01 -3.76
CA SER A 335 1.35 12.45 -3.87
C SER A 335 1.01 12.79 -5.31
N ASN A 336 0.07 13.70 -5.54
CA ASN A 336 -0.30 14.21 -6.85
C ASN A 336 -0.29 15.76 -6.84
N PRO A 337 0.73 16.43 -7.45
CA PRO A 337 1.93 15.83 -7.99
C PRO A 337 2.89 15.31 -6.91
N GLY A 338 3.80 14.45 -7.30
CA GLY A 338 4.95 14.02 -6.52
C GLY A 338 6.23 14.15 -7.35
N PHE A 339 7.40 14.05 -6.70
CA PHE A 339 8.68 14.24 -7.36
C PHE A 339 9.67 13.15 -7.00
N MET A 340 10.48 12.75 -7.97
CA MET A 340 11.47 11.70 -7.82
C MET A 340 12.75 12.07 -8.58
N VAL A 341 13.89 11.70 -8.06
CA VAL A 341 15.19 11.84 -8.73
C VAL A 341 15.76 10.47 -8.98
N LEU A 342 16.20 10.24 -10.20
CA LEU A 342 16.93 9.06 -10.62
C LEU A 342 18.37 9.39 -10.93
N LYS A 343 19.25 8.43 -10.74
CA LYS A 343 20.60 8.39 -11.28
C LYS A 343 20.94 6.93 -11.57
N ASP A 344 21.26 6.65 -12.82
CA ASP A 344 21.59 5.28 -13.27
C ASP A 344 20.51 4.28 -12.80
N GLY A 345 19.26 4.61 -13.09
CA GLY A 345 18.07 3.84 -12.68
C GLY A 345 17.80 3.78 -11.17
N THR A 346 18.66 4.37 -10.33
CA THR A 346 18.54 4.34 -8.86
C THR A 346 17.76 5.55 -8.36
N ILE A 347 16.74 5.32 -7.53
CA ILE A 347 15.95 6.38 -6.88
C ILE A 347 16.77 7.01 -5.77
N THR A 348 17.20 8.26 -5.96
CA THR A 348 18.06 8.97 -5.00
C THR A 348 17.29 9.85 -4.03
N LYS A 349 16.18 10.45 -4.50
CA LYS A 349 15.30 11.33 -3.69
C LYS A 349 13.84 11.21 -4.11
N LYS A 350 12.94 11.51 -3.18
CA LYS A 350 11.49 11.65 -3.42
C LYS A 350 10.93 12.76 -2.54
N TRP A 351 9.95 13.51 -3.08
CA TRP A 351 9.21 14.54 -2.33
C TRP A 351 7.72 14.47 -2.66
N ALA A 352 6.89 14.77 -1.69
CA ALA A 352 5.50 15.12 -1.97
C ALA A 352 5.45 16.51 -2.63
N GLY A 353 4.38 16.80 -3.35
CA GLY A 353 4.24 18.08 -4.07
C GLY A 353 4.53 19.31 -3.22
N ARG A 354 4.01 19.33 -2.00
CA ARG A 354 4.22 20.43 -1.04
C ARG A 354 5.62 20.51 -0.45
N ASP A 355 6.37 19.41 -0.49
CA ASP A 355 7.70 19.31 0.12
C ASP A 355 8.83 19.58 -0.87
N LEU A 356 8.47 19.91 -2.13
CA LEU A 356 9.47 20.24 -3.14
C LEU A 356 10.27 21.47 -2.70
N PRO A 357 11.61 21.40 -2.67
CA PRO A 357 12.49 22.53 -2.39
C PRO A 357 12.27 23.71 -3.35
N GLY A 358 12.82 24.85 -3.01
CA GLY A 358 12.85 26.00 -3.93
C GLY A 358 13.64 25.69 -5.19
N LYS A 359 13.23 26.27 -6.33
CA LYS A 359 13.84 25.98 -7.63
C LYS A 359 15.35 26.22 -7.65
N ASP A 360 15.85 27.25 -6.98
CA ASP A 360 17.26 27.62 -6.94
C ASP A 360 18.10 26.62 -6.12
N GLU A 361 17.50 25.97 -5.11
CA GLU A 361 18.19 25.01 -4.23
C GLU A 361 18.15 23.58 -4.78
N LEU A 362 17.13 23.27 -5.60
CA LEU A 362 16.84 21.92 -6.06
C LEU A 362 18.00 21.29 -6.85
N PRO A 363 18.64 21.95 -7.85
CA PRO A 363 19.73 21.36 -8.62
C PRO A 363 20.94 20.96 -7.73
N VAL A 364 21.25 21.77 -6.71
CA VAL A 364 22.33 21.46 -5.76
C VAL A 364 21.95 20.25 -4.90
N MET A 365 20.73 20.24 -4.37
CA MET A 365 20.24 19.12 -3.56
C MET A 365 20.16 17.80 -4.33
N ILE A 366 19.89 17.85 -5.63
CA ILE A 366 19.90 16.68 -6.51
C ILE A 366 21.33 16.16 -6.67
N LYS A 367 22.28 17.02 -7.02
CA LYS A 367 23.69 16.64 -7.20
C LYS A 367 24.30 16.06 -5.92
N ASP A 368 23.89 16.53 -4.74
CA ASP A 368 24.32 16.03 -3.43
C ASP A 368 23.55 14.77 -2.96
N SER A 369 22.60 14.28 -3.75
CA SER A 369 21.76 13.14 -3.36
C SER A 369 22.42 11.78 -3.53
N PHE A 370 23.53 11.71 -4.24
CA PHE A 370 24.26 10.46 -4.51
C PHE A 370 25.69 10.50 -3.91
N PRO A 371 26.19 9.40 -3.30
CA PRO A 371 25.51 8.11 -3.08
C PRO A 371 24.36 8.19 -2.07
N VAL A 372 23.35 7.33 -2.29
CA VAL A 372 22.14 7.35 -1.45
C VAL A 372 22.51 7.03 0.00
N LYS A 373 22.31 7.97 0.89
CA LYS A 373 22.49 7.75 2.33
C LYS A 373 21.40 6.81 2.83
N LYS A 374 21.80 5.69 3.44
CA LYS A 374 20.90 4.70 4.02
C LYS A 374 19.76 5.37 4.80
N ASN A 375 18.53 5.10 4.40
CA ASN A 375 17.35 5.82 4.88
C ASN A 375 17.20 5.68 6.41
N LYS A 376 17.15 6.79 7.11
CA LYS A 376 16.84 6.83 8.54
C LYS A 376 15.38 6.42 8.85
N GLY A 377 14.55 6.27 7.82
CA GLY A 377 13.12 5.90 7.95
C GLY A 377 12.89 4.58 8.67
N THR A 378 13.71 3.55 8.42
CA THR A 378 13.62 2.27 9.14
C THR A 378 13.94 2.47 10.64
N ILE A 379 14.90 3.33 10.95
CA ILE A 379 15.25 3.68 12.33
C ILE A 379 14.13 4.49 12.97
N THR A 380 13.56 5.45 12.25
CA THR A 380 12.44 6.27 12.71
C THR A 380 11.19 5.44 12.98
N SER A 381 10.87 4.45 12.14
CA SER A 381 9.73 3.54 12.36
C SER A 381 9.92 2.62 13.56
N ILE A 382 11.15 2.13 13.80
CA ILE A 382 11.49 1.39 15.01
C ILE A 382 11.32 2.29 16.24
N PHE A 383 11.75 3.56 16.17
CA PHE A 383 11.56 4.54 17.26
C PHE A 383 10.08 4.88 17.48
N ILE A 384 9.25 4.97 16.43
CA ILE A 384 7.81 5.17 16.54
C ILE A 384 7.15 3.96 17.21
N MET A 385 7.48 2.74 16.78
CA MET A 385 6.98 1.51 17.43
C MET A 385 7.45 1.41 18.88
N ALA A 386 8.71 1.68 19.15
CA ALA A 386 9.25 1.73 20.50
C ALA A 386 8.60 2.84 21.33
N GLY A 387 8.33 4.01 20.75
CA GLY A 387 7.60 5.10 21.38
C GLY A 387 6.17 4.74 21.76
N ILE A 388 5.44 4.04 20.88
CA ILE A 388 4.09 3.54 21.16
C ILE A 388 4.11 2.52 22.32
N LEU A 389 5.08 1.61 22.33
CA LEU A 389 5.28 0.65 23.42
C LEU A 389 5.66 1.37 24.73
N LEU A 390 6.53 2.38 24.64
CA LEU A 390 6.97 3.18 25.78
C LEU A 390 5.80 3.99 26.37
N ILE A 391 5.00 4.67 25.54
CA ILE A 391 3.78 5.37 25.95
C ILE A 391 2.81 4.41 26.63
N SER A 392 2.64 3.20 26.08
CA SER A 392 1.85 2.14 26.69
C SER A 392 2.37 1.73 28.08
N CYS A 393 3.68 1.57 28.23
CA CYS A 393 4.32 1.25 29.50
C CYS A 393 4.23 2.41 30.52
N ILE A 394 4.47 3.65 30.07
CA ILE A 394 4.38 4.87 30.91
C ILE A 394 2.94 5.07 31.38
N THR A 395 1.97 4.96 30.49
CA THR A 395 0.54 5.06 30.84
C THR A 395 0.16 4.01 31.89
N LYS A 396 0.63 2.77 31.72
CA LYS A 396 0.42 1.69 32.68
C LYS A 396 1.08 1.98 34.05
N PHE A 397 2.26 2.58 34.04
CA PHE A 397 2.99 2.97 35.25
C PHE A 397 2.30 4.13 35.98
N ILE A 398 1.90 5.19 35.26
CA ILE A 398 1.18 6.34 35.81
C ILE A 398 -0.16 5.89 36.44
N LEU A 399 -0.94 5.09 35.70
CA LEU A 399 -2.21 4.57 36.18
C LEU A 399 -2.05 3.68 37.42
N ARG A 400 -0.95 2.90 37.53
CA ARG A 400 -0.62 2.15 38.76
C ARG A 400 -0.28 3.04 39.95
N LYS A 401 0.49 4.14 39.72
CA LYS A 401 0.81 5.10 40.78
C LYS A 401 -0.44 5.85 41.31
N LEU A 402 -1.32 6.29 40.41
CA LEU A 402 -2.57 6.95 40.78
C LEU A 402 -3.49 6.00 41.56
N LYS A 403 -3.45 4.70 41.30
CA LYS A 403 -4.24 3.70 42.05
C LYS A 403 -3.68 3.38 43.43
N LYS A 404 -2.39 3.63 43.68
CA LYS A 404 -1.77 3.44 45.01
C LYS A 404 -1.97 4.64 45.95
N LYS A 405 -2.41 5.82 45.42
CA LYS A 405 -2.68 7.05 46.18
C LYS A 405 -4.16 7.21 46.60
N LYS A 406 -5.02 6.29 46.14
CA LYS A 406 -6.41 6.11 46.62
C LYS A 406 -6.49 4.78 47.40
#